data_8bb9c64b5c32595a50a75fbc25ede1d2
#
_entry.id   8bb9c64b5c32595a50a75fbc25ede1d2
#
_cell.length_a   1.000
_cell.length_b   1.000
_cell.length_c   1.000
_cell.angle_alpha   90.00
_cell.angle_beta   90.00
_cell.angle_gamma   90.00
#
_symmetry.space_group_name_H-M   'P 1'
#
loop_
_entity.id
_entity.type
_entity.pdbx_description
1 polymer ?
#
loop_
_entity_poly.entity_id
_entity_poly.type
_entity_poly.pdbx_seq_one_letter_code
_entity_poly.pdbx_strand_id
1 'polypeptide(L)'
;MQGMAVFSEKIETEEAGFFRKNEKRLAREQRKLSRCVRGSHNYELQKKKVARCHEKIRNKRRDHLHKLSRKIADSYDAVAVEDIDMKAMGQCLHFGKSVQDNGYGLFREMLDYKLAWQGKKMVKVDRFFPSSKKCCKCGRIKKELKLSERVYHCECGNEMDRDRNAAINIREEARRMLTA
;
A
#
# COMPACT_ATOMS: atom_id res chain seq x y z
N MET A 1 9.74 -1.39 5.13
CA MET A 1 8.98 -0.66 4.10
C MET A 1 8.69 0.71 4.67
N GLN A 2 9.29 1.73 4.11
CA GLN A 2 8.99 3.14 4.40
C GLN A 2 7.97 3.59 3.35
N GLY A 3 6.80 3.99 3.78
CA GLY A 3 5.72 4.47 2.90
C GLY A 3 4.68 3.43 2.47
N MET A 4 3.53 3.90 1.98
CA MET A 4 2.40 3.07 1.56
C MET A 4 2.57 2.53 0.14
N ALA A 5 3.21 3.28 -0.75
CA ALA A 5 3.45 2.92 -2.15
C ALA A 5 4.73 3.59 -2.66
N VAL A 6 5.35 2.97 -3.66
CA VAL A 6 6.47 3.57 -4.41
C VAL A 6 5.95 3.99 -5.77
N PHE A 7 6.25 5.20 -6.17
CA PHE A 7 5.80 5.80 -7.43
C PHE A 7 6.95 5.92 -8.42
N SER A 8 6.66 5.82 -9.71
CA SER A 8 7.64 6.05 -10.78
C SER A 8 8.14 7.51 -10.81
N GLU A 9 7.34 8.42 -10.25
CA GLU A 9 7.64 9.84 -10.06
C GLU A 9 7.69 10.20 -8.58
N LYS A 10 8.31 11.35 -8.23
CA LYS A 10 8.34 11.80 -6.84
C LYS A 10 6.96 12.32 -6.42
N ILE A 11 6.18 11.47 -5.77
CA ILE A 11 4.96 11.88 -5.05
C ILE A 11 5.29 11.84 -3.57
N GLU A 12 5.24 12.98 -2.89
CA GLU A 12 5.35 13.02 -1.44
C GLU A 12 4.11 12.35 -0.83
N THR A 13 4.34 11.25 -0.13
CA THR A 13 3.32 10.56 0.65
C THR A 13 3.67 10.67 2.12
N GLU A 14 2.71 11.14 2.92
CA GLU A 14 2.86 11.07 4.37
C GLU A 14 2.96 9.61 4.82
N GLU A 15 3.77 9.36 5.84
CA GLU A 15 3.84 8.03 6.45
C GLU A 15 2.46 7.58 6.92
N ALA A 16 2.00 6.43 6.43
CA ALA A 16 0.85 5.70 6.97
C ALA A 16 1.13 5.34 8.46
N GLY A 17 0.89 4.19 8.92
CA GLY A 17 1.23 3.77 10.30
C GLY A 17 0.21 4.27 11.33
N PHE A 18 -1.05 4.41 10.91
CA PHE A 18 -2.14 4.88 11.77
C PHE A 18 -2.36 3.98 12.98
N PHE A 19 -2.18 2.68 12.82
CA PHE A 19 -2.27 1.72 13.91
C PHE A 19 -1.11 1.94 14.87
N ARG A 20 0.14 1.98 14.39
CA ARG A 20 1.35 2.16 15.23
C ARG A 20 1.31 3.44 16.04
N LYS A 21 0.89 4.56 15.44
CA LYS A 21 0.73 5.87 16.15
C LYS A 21 -0.29 5.80 17.29
N ASN A 22 -1.28 4.91 17.21
CA ASN A 22 -2.33 4.76 18.21
C ASN A 22 -2.22 3.47 19.04
N GLU A 23 -1.25 2.61 18.75
CA GLU A 23 -1.09 1.28 19.37
C GLU A 23 -0.97 1.34 20.89
N LYS A 24 -0.14 2.26 21.41
CA LYS A 24 0.04 2.45 22.86
C LYS A 24 -1.28 2.78 23.57
N ARG A 25 -2.10 3.64 22.96
CA ARG A 25 -3.41 4.01 23.51
C ARG A 25 -4.37 2.85 23.46
N LEU A 26 -4.46 2.15 22.33
CA LEU A 26 -5.31 0.99 22.15
C LEU A 26 -4.95 -0.12 23.15
N ALA A 27 -3.66 -0.47 23.26
CA ALA A 27 -3.15 -1.46 24.21
C ALA A 27 -3.48 -1.11 25.68
N ARG A 28 -3.41 0.18 26.05
CA ARG A 28 -3.82 0.65 27.37
C ARG A 28 -5.30 0.42 27.62
N GLU A 29 -6.17 0.77 26.68
CA GLU A 29 -7.61 0.60 26.83
C GLU A 29 -8.01 -0.90 26.80
N GLN A 30 -7.34 -1.74 26.03
CA GLN A 30 -7.52 -3.18 26.00
C GLN A 30 -7.12 -3.83 27.33
N ARG A 31 -5.97 -3.42 27.93
CA ARG A 31 -5.54 -3.89 29.25
C ARG A 31 -6.54 -3.52 30.35
N LYS A 32 -7.18 -2.34 30.27
CA LYS A 32 -8.26 -1.99 31.20
C LYS A 32 -9.47 -2.89 31.01
N LEU A 33 -9.85 -3.15 29.75
CA LEU A 33 -10.97 -4.03 29.44
C LEU A 33 -10.76 -5.45 29.97
N SER A 34 -9.54 -6.00 29.83
CA SER A 34 -9.23 -7.35 30.31
C SER A 34 -9.32 -7.51 31.84
N ARG A 35 -9.24 -6.41 32.58
CA ARG A 35 -9.38 -6.38 34.05
C ARG A 35 -10.80 -6.20 34.54
N CYS A 36 -11.74 -5.86 33.65
CA CYS A 36 -13.14 -5.70 34.01
C CYS A 36 -13.84 -7.07 34.08
N VAL A 37 -14.76 -7.23 35.01
CA VAL A 37 -15.63 -8.40 35.07
C VAL A 37 -16.54 -8.43 33.86
N ARG A 38 -16.52 -9.50 33.07
CA ARG A 38 -17.34 -9.67 31.87
C ARG A 38 -18.82 -9.53 32.21
N GLY A 39 -19.57 -8.78 31.40
CA GLY A 39 -20.99 -8.51 31.60
C GLY A 39 -21.29 -7.41 32.62
N SER A 40 -20.31 -6.86 33.32
CA SER A 40 -20.53 -5.74 34.22
C SER A 40 -20.73 -4.42 33.43
N HIS A 41 -21.40 -3.44 34.06
CA HIS A 41 -21.55 -2.10 33.49
C HIS A 41 -20.20 -1.48 33.11
N ASN A 42 -19.19 -1.62 33.95
CA ASN A 42 -17.84 -1.12 33.69
C ASN A 42 -17.17 -1.81 32.48
N TYR A 43 -17.43 -3.12 32.28
CA TYR A 43 -16.95 -3.85 31.09
C TYR A 43 -17.57 -3.25 29.83
N GLU A 44 -18.87 -3.01 29.78
CA GLU A 44 -19.54 -2.44 28.60
C GLU A 44 -19.08 -1.01 28.31
N LEU A 45 -18.87 -0.19 29.33
CA LEU A 45 -18.30 1.14 29.16
C LEU A 45 -16.88 1.09 28.59
N GLN A 46 -16.06 0.18 29.10
CA GLN A 46 -14.67 0.06 28.64
C GLN A 46 -14.59 -0.54 27.22
N LYS A 47 -15.47 -1.48 26.88
CA LYS A 47 -15.62 -2.03 25.53
C LYS A 47 -15.95 -0.93 24.51
N LYS A 48 -16.85 0.00 24.84
CA LYS A 48 -17.15 1.18 24.01
C LYS A 48 -15.91 2.06 23.80
N LYS A 49 -15.05 2.24 24.82
CA LYS A 49 -13.80 3.02 24.68
C LYS A 49 -12.81 2.34 23.72
N VAL A 50 -12.66 1.03 23.81
CA VAL A 50 -11.83 0.24 22.86
C VAL A 50 -12.39 0.36 21.44
N ALA A 51 -13.69 0.19 21.25
CA ALA A 51 -14.35 0.33 19.95
C ALA A 51 -14.10 1.74 19.33
N ARG A 52 -14.24 2.81 20.11
CA ARG A 52 -13.94 4.17 19.68
C ARG A 52 -12.46 4.37 19.27
N CYS A 53 -11.51 3.68 19.93
CA CYS A 53 -10.11 3.71 19.51
C CYS A 53 -9.93 3.09 18.12
N HIS A 54 -10.52 1.91 17.87
CA HIS A 54 -10.48 1.26 16.56
C HIS A 54 -11.16 2.10 15.49
N GLU A 55 -12.31 2.67 15.78
CA GLU A 55 -13.04 3.55 14.86
C GLU A 55 -12.20 4.77 14.47
N LYS A 56 -11.55 5.42 15.44
CA LYS A 56 -10.68 6.57 15.17
C LYS A 56 -9.50 6.19 14.26
N ILE A 57 -8.88 5.03 14.47
CA ILE A 57 -7.80 4.53 13.62
C ILE A 57 -8.31 4.29 12.19
N ARG A 58 -9.45 3.60 12.07
CA ARG A 58 -10.09 3.32 10.77
C ARG A 58 -10.44 4.61 10.02
N ASN A 59 -11.05 5.57 10.69
CA ASN A 59 -11.47 6.83 10.07
C ASN A 59 -10.28 7.67 9.61
N LYS A 60 -9.21 7.78 10.40
CA LYS A 60 -7.97 8.46 10.00
C LYS A 60 -7.33 7.80 8.78
N ARG A 61 -7.26 6.46 8.76
CA ARG A 61 -6.75 5.72 7.60
C ARG A 61 -7.60 6.02 6.36
N ARG A 62 -8.91 5.91 6.49
CA ARG A 62 -9.83 6.15 5.39
C ARG A 62 -9.72 7.57 4.82
N ASP A 63 -9.66 8.58 5.68
CA ASP A 63 -9.46 9.98 5.28
C ASP A 63 -8.15 10.17 4.50
N HIS A 64 -7.05 9.63 5.02
CA HIS A 64 -5.76 9.68 4.32
C HIS A 64 -5.81 9.01 2.94
N LEU A 65 -6.40 7.80 2.85
CA LEU A 65 -6.52 7.08 1.59
C LEU A 65 -7.42 7.82 0.59
N HIS A 66 -8.50 8.46 1.07
CA HIS A 66 -9.34 9.30 0.24
C HIS A 66 -8.58 10.51 -0.33
N LYS A 67 -7.79 11.21 0.50
CA LYS A 67 -6.99 12.36 0.08
C LYS A 67 -5.91 11.95 -0.92
N LEU A 68 -5.17 10.88 -0.62
CA LEU A 68 -4.12 10.40 -1.50
C LEU A 68 -4.66 9.91 -2.85
N SER A 69 -5.71 9.08 -2.84
CA SER A 69 -6.31 8.59 -4.08
C SER A 69 -6.95 9.73 -4.91
N ARG A 70 -7.47 10.77 -4.27
CA ARG A 70 -7.97 11.97 -4.96
C ARG A 70 -6.84 12.74 -5.63
N LYS A 71 -5.76 13.03 -4.87
CA LYS A 71 -4.58 13.72 -5.40
C LYS A 71 -4.03 13.01 -6.65
N ILE A 72 -3.93 11.67 -6.61
CA ILE A 72 -3.43 10.89 -7.75
C ILE A 72 -4.40 10.92 -8.92
N ALA A 73 -5.70 10.72 -8.69
CA ALA A 73 -6.70 10.75 -9.75
C ALA A 73 -6.77 12.12 -10.45
N ASP A 74 -6.57 13.21 -9.72
CA ASP A 74 -6.56 14.56 -10.29
C ASP A 74 -5.26 14.87 -11.05
N SER A 75 -4.14 14.22 -10.71
CA SER A 75 -2.82 14.52 -11.28
C SER A 75 -2.48 13.71 -12.54
N TYR A 76 -3.12 12.57 -12.78
CA TYR A 76 -2.75 11.63 -13.85
C TYR A 76 -3.96 11.19 -14.66
N ASP A 77 -3.79 10.99 -15.98
CA ASP A 77 -4.81 10.50 -16.87
C ASP A 77 -4.97 8.97 -16.84
N ALA A 78 -3.91 8.26 -16.50
CA ALA A 78 -3.92 6.83 -16.28
C ALA A 78 -2.96 6.46 -15.13
N VAL A 79 -3.33 5.44 -14.35
CA VAL A 79 -2.50 4.94 -13.26
C VAL A 79 -2.26 3.44 -13.46
N ALA A 80 -0.98 3.06 -13.47
CA ALA A 80 -0.57 1.66 -13.54
C ALA A 80 -0.39 1.08 -12.13
N VAL A 81 -0.91 -0.11 -11.90
CA VAL A 81 -0.75 -0.86 -10.66
C VAL A 81 -0.41 -2.31 -10.96
N GLU A 82 0.40 -2.93 -10.11
CA GLU A 82 0.64 -4.36 -10.16
C GLU A 82 -0.58 -5.12 -9.60
N ASP A 83 -0.99 -6.21 -10.26
CA ASP A 83 -2.08 -7.06 -9.79
C ASP A 83 -1.61 -8.01 -8.67
N ILE A 84 -1.42 -7.47 -7.47
CA ILE A 84 -0.97 -8.21 -6.31
C ILE A 84 -2.16 -8.88 -5.60
N ASP A 85 -2.03 -10.16 -5.28
CA ASP A 85 -2.95 -10.84 -4.37
C ASP A 85 -2.67 -10.43 -2.92
N MET A 86 -3.49 -9.50 -2.41
CA MET A 86 -3.37 -8.97 -1.06
C MET A 86 -3.62 -10.01 0.02
N LYS A 87 -4.43 -11.04 -0.25
CA LYS A 87 -4.71 -12.12 0.70
C LYS A 87 -3.48 -13.03 0.84
N ALA A 88 -2.93 -13.46 -0.27
CA ALA A 88 -1.71 -14.27 -0.30
C ALA A 88 -0.53 -13.52 0.36
N MET A 89 -0.35 -12.23 0.07
CA MET A 89 0.69 -11.41 0.68
C MET A 89 0.54 -11.29 2.21
N GLY A 90 -0.69 -11.17 2.70
CA GLY A 90 -0.96 -11.10 4.14
C GLY A 90 -0.67 -12.41 4.88
N GLN A 91 -0.89 -13.54 4.23
CA GLN A 91 -0.71 -14.88 4.82
C GLN A 91 0.74 -15.38 4.73
N CYS A 92 1.36 -15.29 3.56
CA CYS A 92 2.67 -15.90 3.30
C CYS A 92 3.86 -15.16 3.90
N LEU A 93 3.78 -13.85 4.12
CA LEU A 93 4.92 -13.03 4.51
C LEU A 93 4.82 -12.47 5.94
N HIS A 94 3.87 -12.93 6.75
CA HIS A 94 3.57 -12.40 8.10
C HIS A 94 3.39 -10.86 8.13
N PHE A 95 3.14 -10.24 6.98
CA PHE A 95 2.91 -8.80 6.84
C PHE A 95 1.45 -8.38 7.11
N GLY A 96 0.61 -9.28 7.62
CA GLY A 96 -0.82 -9.05 7.84
C GLY A 96 -1.13 -7.73 8.55
N LYS A 97 -0.38 -7.40 9.61
CA LYS A 97 -0.54 -6.11 10.31
C LYS A 97 -0.21 -4.91 9.43
N SER A 98 0.88 -4.98 8.67
CA SER A 98 1.31 -3.87 7.79
C SER A 98 0.39 -3.73 6.58
N VAL A 99 -0.06 -4.83 5.98
CA VAL A 99 -1.00 -4.83 4.85
C VAL A 99 -2.35 -4.26 5.27
N GLN A 100 -2.86 -4.68 6.45
CA GLN A 100 -4.10 -4.15 7.01
C GLN A 100 -3.97 -2.70 7.46
N ASP A 101 -2.84 -2.31 8.04
CA ASP A 101 -2.61 -0.94 8.50
C ASP A 101 -2.49 0.04 7.33
N ASN A 102 -1.83 -0.37 6.27
CA ASN A 102 -1.67 0.47 5.07
C ASN A 102 -2.94 0.53 4.20
N GLY A 103 -3.83 -0.48 4.27
CA GLY A 103 -5.11 -0.47 3.57
C GLY A 103 -4.99 -0.47 2.04
N TYR A 104 -4.02 -1.22 1.49
CA TYR A 104 -3.75 -1.26 0.03
C TYR A 104 -4.97 -1.62 -0.83
N GLY A 105 -5.77 -2.61 -0.40
CA GLY A 105 -7.00 -2.99 -1.10
C GLY A 105 -7.98 -1.82 -1.21
N LEU A 106 -8.26 -1.19 -0.06
CA LEU A 106 -9.15 -0.03 0.00
C LEU A 106 -8.62 1.16 -0.82
N PHE A 107 -7.29 1.37 -0.82
CA PHE A 107 -6.67 2.40 -1.66
C PHE A 107 -6.89 2.15 -3.15
N ARG A 108 -6.68 0.90 -3.62
CA ARG A 108 -6.92 0.52 -5.01
C ARG A 108 -8.38 0.74 -5.41
N GLU A 109 -9.33 0.32 -4.57
CA GLU A 109 -10.77 0.55 -4.80
C GLU A 109 -11.08 2.05 -4.90
N MET A 110 -10.56 2.85 -3.97
CA MET A 110 -10.77 4.30 -3.96
C MET A 110 -10.16 4.99 -5.18
N LEU A 111 -9.03 4.52 -5.66
CA LEU A 111 -8.36 5.05 -6.84
C LEU A 111 -9.12 4.67 -8.11
N ASP A 112 -9.56 3.42 -8.21
CA ASP A 112 -10.26 2.87 -9.37
C ASP A 112 -11.56 3.65 -9.66
N TYR A 113 -12.46 3.76 -8.67
CA TYR A 113 -13.71 4.48 -8.90
C TYR A 113 -13.52 5.98 -9.16
N LYS A 114 -12.49 6.61 -8.55
CA LYS A 114 -12.22 8.03 -8.77
C LYS A 114 -11.66 8.31 -10.17
N LEU A 115 -10.80 7.43 -10.68
CA LEU A 115 -10.36 7.48 -12.07
C LEU A 115 -11.53 7.28 -13.01
N ALA A 116 -12.37 6.26 -12.77
CA ALA A 116 -13.57 6.00 -13.58
C ALA A 116 -14.53 7.21 -13.61
N TRP A 117 -14.77 7.89 -12.50
CA TRP A 117 -15.59 9.11 -12.45
C TRP A 117 -15.03 10.26 -13.29
N GLN A 118 -13.73 10.27 -13.56
CA GLN A 118 -13.06 11.28 -14.39
C GLN A 118 -12.84 10.80 -15.83
N GLY A 119 -13.41 9.65 -16.22
CA GLY A 119 -13.18 9.05 -17.54
C GLY A 119 -11.76 8.53 -17.76
N LYS A 120 -10.99 8.37 -16.66
CA LYS A 120 -9.61 7.91 -16.67
C LYS A 120 -9.52 6.41 -16.37
N LYS A 121 -8.35 5.79 -16.62
CA LYS A 121 -8.19 4.34 -16.50
C LYS A 121 -7.16 3.94 -15.44
N MET A 122 -7.47 2.88 -14.69
CA MET A 122 -6.48 2.13 -13.91
C MET A 122 -6.06 0.89 -14.70
N VAL A 123 -4.77 0.81 -15.05
CA VAL A 123 -4.19 -0.33 -15.79
C VAL A 123 -3.57 -1.30 -14.80
N LYS A 124 -4.03 -2.55 -14.83
CA LYS A 124 -3.47 -3.63 -13.99
C LYS A 124 -2.43 -4.38 -14.80
N VAL A 125 -1.17 -4.32 -14.36
CA VAL A 125 -0.06 -5.09 -14.92
C VAL A 125 -0.05 -6.46 -14.27
N ASP A 126 0.15 -7.50 -15.08
CA ASP A 126 0.13 -8.89 -14.62
C ASP A 126 1.14 -9.13 -13.48
N ARG A 127 0.73 -9.92 -12.49
CA ARG A 127 1.55 -10.26 -11.30
C ARG A 127 2.83 -11.02 -11.63
N PHE A 128 2.88 -11.72 -12.75
CA PHE A 128 4.05 -12.46 -13.21
C PHE A 128 5.00 -11.62 -14.06
N PHE A 129 4.62 -10.37 -14.38
CA PHE A 129 5.52 -9.45 -15.05
C PHE A 129 6.75 -9.19 -14.17
N PRO A 130 7.98 -9.41 -14.66
CA PRO A 130 9.20 -9.36 -13.85
C PRO A 130 9.62 -7.91 -13.54
N SER A 131 8.71 -7.12 -13.00
CA SER A 131 8.88 -5.68 -12.75
C SER A 131 10.14 -5.34 -11.96
N SER A 132 10.43 -6.09 -10.89
CA SER A 132 11.61 -5.88 -10.03
C SER A 132 12.91 -6.45 -10.62
N LYS A 133 12.83 -7.46 -11.49
CA LYS A 133 14.00 -8.12 -12.12
C LYS A 133 14.43 -7.47 -13.42
N LYS A 134 13.54 -6.76 -14.10
CA LYS A 134 13.81 -6.09 -15.39
C LYS A 134 14.53 -4.76 -15.14
N CYS A 135 15.54 -4.49 -15.94
CA CYS A 135 16.20 -3.17 -15.93
C CYS A 135 15.36 -2.14 -16.68
N CYS A 136 15.02 -1.03 -16.05
CA CYS A 136 14.22 0.03 -16.67
C CYS A 136 14.96 0.79 -17.77
N LYS A 137 16.30 0.70 -17.85
CA LYS A 137 17.11 1.35 -18.91
C LYS A 137 17.31 0.46 -20.13
N CYS A 138 17.76 -0.78 -19.93
CA CYS A 138 18.17 -1.64 -21.06
C CYS A 138 17.24 -2.84 -21.28
N GLY A 139 16.22 -3.05 -20.44
CA GLY A 139 15.27 -4.15 -20.57
C GLY A 139 15.78 -5.54 -20.16
N ARG A 140 17.08 -5.68 -19.82
CA ARG A 140 17.64 -7.00 -19.40
C ARG A 140 16.96 -7.47 -18.12
N ILE A 141 16.66 -8.78 -18.07
CA ILE A 141 16.00 -9.42 -16.92
C ILE A 141 17.05 -10.23 -16.16
N LYS A 142 17.19 -9.97 -14.87
CA LYS A 142 18.04 -10.75 -13.96
C LYS A 142 17.40 -12.12 -13.68
N LYS A 143 18.20 -13.18 -13.69
CA LYS A 143 17.76 -14.52 -13.30
C LYS A 143 17.36 -14.57 -11.83
N GLU A 144 18.19 -13.98 -10.97
CA GLU A 144 17.97 -13.94 -9.52
C GLU A 144 18.05 -12.52 -8.97
N LEU A 145 17.25 -12.24 -7.97
CA LEU A 145 17.25 -11.01 -7.20
C LEU A 145 16.78 -11.33 -5.77
N LYS A 146 17.67 -11.18 -4.80
CA LYS A 146 17.36 -11.47 -3.40
C LYS A 146 16.41 -10.42 -2.82
N LEU A 147 15.53 -10.83 -1.92
CA LEU A 147 14.60 -9.91 -1.25
C LEU A 147 15.31 -8.86 -0.39
N SER A 148 16.52 -9.16 0.09
CA SER A 148 17.35 -8.25 0.86
C SER A 148 18.01 -7.14 0.01
N GLU A 149 18.13 -7.35 -1.29
CA GLU A 149 18.72 -6.36 -2.19
C GLU A 149 17.76 -5.19 -2.39
N ARG A 150 18.09 -4.03 -1.85
CA ARG A 150 17.28 -2.81 -1.97
C ARG A 150 17.68 -1.93 -3.14
N VAL A 151 18.93 -2.04 -3.58
CA VAL A 151 19.45 -1.34 -4.75
C VAL A 151 19.51 -2.30 -5.92
N TYR A 152 18.99 -1.85 -7.06
CA TYR A 152 19.05 -2.58 -8.31
C TYR A 152 20.29 -2.15 -9.08
N HIS A 153 21.20 -3.07 -9.36
CA HIS A 153 22.38 -2.86 -10.18
C HIS A 153 22.25 -3.61 -11.50
N CYS A 154 22.63 -3.01 -12.62
CA CYS A 154 22.63 -3.64 -13.93
C CYS A 154 23.99 -3.47 -14.60
N GLU A 155 24.42 -4.45 -15.40
CA GLU A 155 25.64 -4.37 -16.19
C GLU A 155 25.67 -3.20 -17.19
N CYS A 156 24.50 -2.62 -17.54
CA CYS A 156 24.42 -1.41 -18.36
C CYS A 156 24.76 -0.12 -17.57
N GLY A 157 25.20 -0.23 -16.32
CA GLY A 157 25.49 0.92 -15.44
C GLY A 157 24.26 1.52 -14.76
N ASN A 158 23.07 0.88 -14.86
CA ASN A 158 21.91 1.36 -14.12
C ASN A 158 22.00 0.95 -12.66
N GLU A 159 22.00 1.94 -11.77
CA GLU A 159 21.97 1.77 -10.32
C GLU A 159 20.87 2.67 -9.75
N MET A 160 19.90 2.06 -9.05
CA MET A 160 18.80 2.79 -8.41
C MET A 160 18.09 1.93 -7.37
N ASP A 161 17.22 2.57 -6.59
CA ASP A 161 16.29 1.86 -5.69
C ASP A 161 15.48 0.81 -6.48
N ARG A 162 15.42 -0.41 -5.96
CA ARG A 162 14.77 -1.55 -6.62
C ARG A 162 13.28 -1.33 -6.84
N ASP A 163 12.61 -0.77 -5.83
CA ASP A 163 11.16 -0.59 -5.87
C ASP A 163 10.81 0.54 -6.86
N ARG A 164 11.69 1.55 -6.98
CA ARG A 164 11.56 2.59 -8.01
C ARG A 164 11.82 2.05 -9.42
N ASN A 165 12.82 1.18 -9.60
CA ASN A 165 13.04 0.49 -10.88
C ASN A 165 11.79 -0.31 -11.30
N ALA A 166 11.18 -1.04 -10.35
CA ALA A 166 9.95 -1.79 -10.59
C ALA A 166 8.78 -0.86 -10.97
N ALA A 167 8.60 0.25 -10.28
CA ALA A 167 7.54 1.21 -10.57
C ALA A 167 7.66 1.80 -11.99
N ILE A 168 8.89 2.09 -12.45
CA ILE A 168 9.14 2.55 -13.82
C ILE A 168 8.78 1.44 -14.82
N ASN A 169 9.17 0.19 -14.58
CA ASN A 169 8.85 -0.94 -15.45
C ASN A 169 7.34 -1.19 -15.56
N ILE A 170 6.62 -1.08 -14.45
CA ILE A 170 5.15 -1.20 -14.42
C ILE A 170 4.50 -0.09 -15.25
N ARG A 171 5.00 1.14 -15.14
CA ARG A 171 4.51 2.27 -15.94
C ARG A 171 4.72 2.04 -17.44
N GLU A 172 5.91 1.63 -17.84
CA GLU A 172 6.22 1.39 -19.27
C GLU A 172 5.42 0.22 -19.84
N GLU A 173 5.22 -0.85 -19.06
CA GLU A 173 4.37 -1.97 -19.48
C GLU A 173 2.91 -1.53 -19.65
N ALA A 174 2.39 -0.75 -18.71
CA ALA A 174 1.04 -0.20 -18.83
C ALA A 174 0.88 0.73 -20.05
N ARG A 175 1.89 1.53 -20.38
CA ARG A 175 1.90 2.33 -21.61
C ARG A 175 1.79 1.45 -22.85
N ARG A 176 2.59 0.38 -22.90
CA ARG A 176 2.52 -0.60 -23.99
C ARG A 176 1.12 -1.22 -24.12
N MET A 177 0.48 -1.56 -22.99
CA MET A 177 -0.88 -2.12 -22.97
C MET A 177 -1.95 -1.13 -23.43
N LEU A 178 -1.73 0.17 -23.25
CA LEU A 178 -2.67 1.21 -23.69
C LEU A 178 -2.54 1.57 -25.17
N THR A 179 -1.39 1.25 -25.79
CA THR A 179 -1.09 1.57 -27.20
C THR A 179 -1.20 0.35 -28.13
N ALA A 180 -1.39 -0.84 -27.58
CA ALA A 180 -1.61 -2.09 -28.33
C ALA A 180 -3.10 -2.27 -28.62
#